data_b03f6e22941f01805b088fc382d9115a
#
_entry.id   b03f6e22941f01805b088fc382d9115a
#
_cell.length_a   1.000
_cell.length_b   1.000
_cell.length_c   1.000
_cell.angle_alpha   90.00
_cell.angle_beta   90.00
_cell.angle_gamma   90.00
#
_symmetry.space_group_name_H-M   'P 1'
#
loop_
_entity.id
_entity.type
_entity.pdbx_description
1 polymer ?
#
loop_
_entity_poly.entity_id
_entity_poly.type
_entity_poly.pdbx_seq_one_letter_code
_entity_poly.pdbx_strand_id
1 'polypeptide(L)'
;LKSTKDALLGNKALLVFPSSRLSKRKGTYLYERPWLTTIIKLSKKYNAPIVPFHMTGSNSLLFYFLEIVNTELKDVSLFRELFNKKKFKYKIKFGEKIHPSSLVDNIEKETANIQNYVEYSLGKPPSIL
;
A
#
# COMPACT_ATOMS: atom_id res chain seq x y z
N LEU A 1 12.06 -14.92 2.50
CA LEU A 1 10.99 -15.90 2.20
C LEU A 1 10.74 -16.90 3.32
N LYS A 2 11.79 -17.41 4.01
CA LYS A 2 11.62 -18.35 5.13
C LYS A 2 10.83 -17.70 6.27
N SER A 3 11.20 -16.50 6.66
CA SER A 3 10.51 -15.73 7.72
C SER A 3 9.06 -15.41 7.42
N THR A 4 8.69 -15.16 6.15
CA THR A 4 7.30 -14.93 5.72
C THR A 4 6.46 -16.19 5.88
N LYS A 5 7.00 -17.35 5.48
CA LYS A 5 6.37 -18.65 5.66
C LYS A 5 6.11 -18.93 7.14
N ASP A 6 7.16 -18.77 7.97
CA ASP A 6 7.09 -19.06 9.39
C ASP A 6 6.10 -18.13 10.12
N ALA A 7 5.98 -16.87 9.68
CA ALA A 7 5.00 -15.93 10.21
C ALA A 7 3.56 -16.38 9.88
N LEU A 8 3.28 -16.73 8.63
CA LEU A 8 1.94 -17.13 8.20
C LEU A 8 1.50 -18.48 8.82
N LEU A 9 2.42 -19.44 8.91
CA LEU A 9 2.14 -20.73 9.58
C LEU A 9 2.02 -20.59 11.10
N GLY A 10 2.67 -19.58 11.67
CA GLY A 10 2.60 -19.28 13.11
C GLY A 10 1.45 -18.35 13.51
N ASN A 11 0.41 -18.19 12.67
CA ASN A 11 -0.74 -17.31 12.91
C ASN A 11 -0.37 -15.84 13.21
N LYS A 12 0.74 -15.36 12.64
CA LYS A 12 1.15 -13.97 12.79
C LYS A 12 0.62 -13.14 11.62
N ALA A 13 0.24 -11.89 11.90
CA ALA A 13 -0.11 -10.94 10.87
C ALA A 13 1.14 -10.51 10.08
N LEU A 14 1.01 -10.48 8.76
CA LEU A 14 2.04 -9.98 7.84
C LEU A 14 1.58 -8.66 7.24
N LEU A 15 2.34 -7.58 7.50
CA LEU A 15 2.11 -6.31 6.84
C LEU A 15 2.84 -6.28 5.50
N VAL A 16 2.10 -5.99 4.41
CA VAL A 16 2.64 -5.99 3.06
C VAL A 16 2.31 -4.68 2.36
N PHE A 17 3.30 -4.10 1.69
CA PHE A 17 3.17 -2.96 0.78
C PHE A 17 3.37 -3.44 -0.66
N PRO A 18 2.28 -3.79 -1.39
CA PRO A 18 2.38 -4.55 -2.64
C PRO A 18 3.01 -3.80 -3.81
N SER A 19 2.98 -2.46 -3.80
CA SER A 19 3.61 -1.63 -4.84
C SER A 19 5.15 -1.72 -4.82
N SER A 20 5.73 -2.19 -3.70
CA SER A 20 7.17 -2.29 -3.44
C SER A 20 7.98 -1.00 -3.64
N ARG A 21 7.33 0.11 -3.93
CA ARG A 21 7.92 1.44 -4.11
C ARG A 21 6.98 2.53 -3.58
N LEU A 22 7.57 3.68 -3.27
CA LEU A 22 6.80 4.86 -2.86
C LEU A 22 5.94 5.38 -4.01
N SER A 23 4.74 5.85 -3.67
CA SER A 23 3.82 6.48 -4.61
C SER A 23 4.47 7.70 -5.27
N LYS A 24 4.20 7.89 -6.56
CA LYS A 24 4.63 9.05 -7.32
C LYS A 24 3.52 10.09 -7.37
N ARG A 25 3.91 11.37 -7.43
CA ARG A 25 2.96 12.45 -7.67
C ARG A 25 2.81 12.71 -9.16
N LYS A 26 1.55 12.76 -9.63
CA LYS A 26 1.21 13.16 -10.99
C LYS A 26 0.17 14.28 -10.91
N GLY A 27 0.62 15.53 -11.09
CA GLY A 27 -0.23 16.68 -10.87
C GLY A 27 -0.64 16.82 -9.40
N THR A 28 -1.95 16.81 -9.14
CA THR A 28 -2.55 16.97 -7.80
C THR A 28 -2.79 15.64 -7.07
N TYR A 29 -2.63 14.50 -7.72
CA TYR A 29 -2.90 13.19 -7.13
C TYR A 29 -1.66 12.31 -7.02
N LEU A 30 -1.72 11.39 -6.07
CA LEU A 30 -0.70 10.36 -5.88
C LEU A 30 -1.05 9.16 -6.77
N TYR A 31 -0.05 8.67 -7.48
CA TYR A 31 -0.15 7.48 -8.32
C TYR A 31 0.69 6.36 -7.71
N GLU A 32 0.08 5.22 -7.50
CA GLU A 32 0.80 4.00 -7.13
C GLU A 32 1.08 3.16 -8.38
N ARG A 33 2.20 2.44 -8.33
CA ARG A 33 2.50 1.47 -9.38
C ARG A 33 1.58 0.27 -9.26
N PRO A 34 1.39 -0.49 -10.36
CA PRO A 34 0.66 -1.77 -10.28
C PRO A 34 1.22 -2.65 -9.18
N TRP A 35 0.33 -3.22 -8.39
CA TRP A 35 0.70 -4.07 -7.28
C TRP A 35 1.25 -5.40 -7.76
N LEU A 36 2.18 -5.96 -6.99
CA LEU A 36 2.71 -7.30 -7.25
C LEU A 36 1.70 -8.37 -6.83
N THR A 37 1.58 -9.39 -7.67
CA THR A 37 0.66 -10.53 -7.44
C THR A 37 1.03 -11.40 -6.24
N THR A 38 2.14 -11.13 -5.60
CA THR A 38 2.68 -11.91 -4.47
C THR A 38 1.69 -12.03 -3.32
N ILE A 39 0.91 -10.97 -3.03
CA ILE A 39 -0.07 -10.99 -1.94
C ILE A 39 -1.16 -12.05 -2.18
N ILE A 40 -1.68 -12.15 -3.40
CA ILE A 40 -2.70 -13.14 -3.77
C ILE A 40 -2.13 -14.56 -3.72
N LYS A 41 -0.92 -14.73 -4.26
CA LYS A 41 -0.21 -16.03 -4.23
C LYS A 41 0.04 -16.52 -2.81
N LEU A 42 0.45 -15.62 -1.90
CA LEU A 42 0.66 -15.97 -0.49
C LEU A 42 -0.67 -16.31 0.20
N SER A 43 -1.72 -15.52 -0.02
CA SER A 43 -3.04 -15.76 0.53
C SER A 43 -3.58 -17.14 0.13
N LYS A 44 -3.59 -17.46 -1.16
CA LYS A 44 -4.03 -18.78 -1.67
C LYS A 44 -3.16 -19.91 -1.12
N LYS A 45 -1.83 -19.76 -1.14
CA LYS A 45 -0.88 -20.81 -0.72
C LYS A 45 -0.98 -21.18 0.76
N TYR A 46 -1.17 -20.19 1.61
CA TYR A 46 -1.15 -20.37 3.08
C TYR A 46 -2.53 -20.26 3.71
N ASN A 47 -3.59 -20.20 2.88
CA ASN A 47 -4.97 -20.00 3.31
C ASN A 47 -5.12 -18.82 4.28
N ALA A 48 -4.35 -17.75 4.03
CA ALA A 48 -4.31 -16.58 4.88
C ALA A 48 -5.22 -15.47 4.32
N PRO A 49 -6.19 -14.96 5.09
CA PRO A 49 -7.07 -13.91 4.62
C PRO A 49 -6.32 -12.60 4.43
N ILE A 50 -6.78 -11.77 3.49
CA ILE A 50 -6.27 -10.42 3.23
C ILE A 50 -7.20 -9.42 3.90
N VAL A 51 -6.62 -8.49 4.67
CA VAL A 51 -7.33 -7.31 5.18
C VAL A 51 -6.73 -6.08 4.49
N PRO A 52 -7.40 -5.54 3.46
CA PRO A 52 -6.94 -4.35 2.79
C PRO A 52 -7.07 -3.13 3.72
N PHE A 53 -6.14 -2.21 3.62
CA PHE A 53 -6.24 -0.95 4.35
C PHE A 53 -5.69 0.21 3.53
N HIS A 54 -6.22 1.38 3.80
CA HIS A 54 -5.72 2.65 3.25
C HIS A 54 -5.27 3.56 4.37
N MET A 55 -4.08 4.12 4.24
CA MET A 55 -3.52 5.09 5.17
C MET A 55 -3.48 6.47 4.50
N THR A 56 -4.23 7.43 5.07
CA THR A 56 -4.20 8.81 4.60
C THR A 56 -2.94 9.51 5.07
N GLY A 57 -2.22 10.10 4.14
CA GLY A 57 -1.04 10.91 4.40
C GLY A 57 -0.34 11.22 3.09
N SER A 58 0.25 12.40 3.01
CA SER A 58 1.10 12.79 1.88
C SER A 58 2.44 13.28 2.42
N ASN A 59 3.47 13.15 1.61
CA ASN A 59 4.75 13.75 1.91
C ASN A 59 4.72 15.25 1.61
N SER A 60 5.73 15.99 2.07
CA SER A 60 5.81 17.42 1.80
C SER A 60 5.99 17.71 0.30
N LEU A 61 5.66 18.93 -0.11
CA LEU A 61 5.91 19.39 -1.48
C LEU A 61 7.40 19.30 -1.84
N LEU A 62 8.27 19.54 -0.88
CA LEU A 62 9.72 19.42 -1.06
C LEU A 62 10.13 17.99 -1.41
N PHE A 63 9.54 16.98 -0.77
CA PHE A 63 9.81 15.58 -1.06
C PHE A 63 9.49 15.24 -2.53
N TYR A 64 8.34 15.70 -3.02
CA TYR A 64 7.95 15.48 -4.41
C TYR A 64 8.76 16.31 -5.41
N PHE A 65 9.20 17.50 -5.02
CA PHE A 65 10.10 18.31 -5.84
C PHE A 65 11.46 17.62 -6.01
N LEU A 66 12.03 17.08 -4.94
CA LEU A 66 13.30 16.34 -4.99
C LEU A 66 13.19 15.08 -5.87
N GLU A 67 12.01 14.46 -5.98
CA GLU A 67 11.79 13.34 -6.91
C GLU A 67 12.03 13.73 -8.37
N ILE A 68 11.68 14.96 -8.75
CA ILE A 68 11.87 15.47 -10.11
C ILE A 68 13.34 15.77 -10.37
N VAL A 69 14.04 16.30 -9.35
CA VAL A 69 15.44 16.74 -9.49
C VAL A 69 16.40 15.55 -9.40
N ASN A 70 16.26 14.72 -8.36
CA ASN A 70 17.13 13.57 -8.15
C ASN A 70 16.49 12.56 -7.19
N THR A 71 16.38 11.32 -7.64
CA THR A 71 15.76 10.23 -6.87
C THR A 71 16.56 9.89 -5.60
N GLU A 72 17.88 10.01 -5.62
CA GLU A 72 18.72 9.72 -4.44
C GLU A 72 18.50 10.77 -3.33
N LEU A 73 18.37 12.03 -3.70
CA LEU A 73 18.03 13.11 -2.76
C LEU A 73 16.64 12.92 -2.15
N LYS A 74 15.69 12.37 -2.90
CA LYS A 74 14.38 11.97 -2.40
C LYS A 74 14.51 10.92 -1.30
N ASP A 75 15.31 9.88 -1.52
CA ASP A 75 15.46 8.78 -0.56
C ASP A 75 16.13 9.28 0.74
N VAL A 76 17.12 10.14 0.65
CA VAL A 76 17.73 10.81 1.82
C VAL A 76 16.72 11.71 2.54
N SER A 77 15.88 12.42 1.80
CA SER A 77 14.86 13.31 2.39
C SER A 77 13.75 12.56 3.13
N LEU A 78 13.62 11.23 2.92
CA LEU A 78 12.65 10.40 3.62
C LEU A 78 12.84 10.45 5.14
N PHE A 79 14.08 10.48 5.62
CA PHE A 79 14.38 10.64 7.05
C PHE A 79 13.88 11.98 7.58
N ARG A 80 14.07 13.06 6.81
CA ARG A 80 13.55 14.39 7.17
C ARG A 80 12.02 14.39 7.24
N GLU A 81 11.35 13.70 6.31
CA GLU A 81 9.90 13.55 6.32
C GLU A 81 9.40 12.82 7.57
N LEU A 82 10.09 11.76 8.00
CA LEU A 82 9.78 11.06 9.24
C LEU A 82 9.83 11.99 10.47
N PHE A 83 10.86 12.83 10.58
CA PHE A 83 10.98 13.78 11.69
C PHE A 83 9.93 14.90 11.63
N ASN A 84 9.63 15.42 10.44
CA ASN A 84 8.61 16.45 10.23
C ASN A 84 7.21 15.95 10.59
N LYS A 85 6.94 14.66 10.45
CA LYS A 85 5.62 14.06 10.71
C LYS A 85 5.42 13.58 12.14
N LYS A 86 6.33 13.85 13.06
CA LYS A 86 6.24 13.44 14.46
C LYS A 86 4.91 13.84 15.15
N LYS A 87 4.28 14.94 14.70
CA LYS A 87 2.98 15.43 15.22
C LYS A 87 1.81 15.16 14.26
N PHE A 88 2.03 14.45 13.15
CA PHE A 88 0.99 14.21 12.17
C PHE A 88 0.10 13.03 12.57
N LYS A 89 -1.21 13.23 12.54
CA LYS A 89 -2.17 12.16 12.82
C LYS A 89 -2.51 11.43 11.52
N TYR A 90 -2.10 10.18 11.42
CA TYR A 90 -2.50 9.31 10.32
C TYR A 90 -3.89 8.74 10.57
N LYS A 91 -4.70 8.67 9.52
CA LYS A 91 -5.97 7.95 9.55
C LYS A 91 -5.80 6.66 8.76
N ILE A 92 -6.16 5.55 9.37
CA ILE A 92 -6.14 4.23 8.71
C ILE A 92 -7.59 3.78 8.58
N LYS A 93 -7.98 3.42 7.36
CA LYS A 93 -9.27 2.80 7.08
C LYS A 93 -9.01 1.35 6.70
N PHE A 94 -9.65 0.43 7.38
CA PHE A 94 -9.61 -0.99 7.04
C PHE A 94 -10.83 -1.33 6.17
N GLY A 95 -10.60 -2.14 5.15
CA GLY A 95 -11.66 -2.74 4.34
C GLY A 95 -12.10 -4.08 4.91
N GLU A 96 -13.06 -4.69 4.24
CA GLU A 96 -13.55 -6.02 4.61
C GLU A 96 -12.48 -7.10 4.39
N LYS A 97 -12.51 -8.09 5.25
CA LYS A 97 -11.62 -9.25 5.18
C LYS A 97 -11.96 -10.10 3.94
N ILE A 98 -10.98 -10.30 3.09
CA ILE A 98 -11.08 -11.11 1.88
C ILE A 98 -10.56 -12.51 2.18
N HIS A 99 -11.41 -13.51 2.06
CA HIS A 99 -11.01 -14.91 2.25
C HIS A 99 -10.33 -15.47 1.01
N PRO A 100 -9.34 -16.36 1.15
CA PRO A 100 -8.65 -16.98 0.01
C PRO A 100 -9.59 -17.69 -0.96
N SER A 101 -10.68 -18.27 -0.45
CA SER A 101 -11.70 -18.97 -1.23
C SER A 101 -12.54 -18.05 -2.12
N SER A 102 -12.61 -16.76 -1.83
CA SER A 102 -13.33 -15.78 -2.65
C SER A 102 -12.46 -15.14 -3.74
N LEU A 103 -11.16 -15.41 -3.74
CA LEU A 103 -10.23 -14.87 -4.73
C LEU A 103 -10.38 -15.57 -6.08
N VAL A 104 -10.59 -14.81 -7.13
CA VAL A 104 -10.71 -15.30 -8.50
C VAL A 104 -9.40 -15.95 -8.98
N ASP A 105 -9.48 -16.84 -9.97
CA ASP A 105 -8.31 -17.56 -10.47
C ASP A 105 -7.35 -16.67 -11.28
N ASN A 106 -7.86 -15.63 -11.93
CA ASN A 106 -7.03 -14.65 -12.59
C ASN A 106 -6.36 -13.73 -11.55
N ILE A 107 -5.15 -14.09 -11.16
CA ILE A 107 -4.39 -13.44 -10.09
C ILE A 107 -4.07 -11.99 -10.40
N GLU A 108 -3.76 -11.67 -11.65
CA GLU A 108 -3.43 -10.30 -12.11
C GLU A 108 -4.66 -9.40 -11.99
N LYS A 109 -5.79 -9.86 -12.50
CA LYS A 109 -7.07 -9.14 -12.42
C LYS A 109 -7.51 -8.93 -10.98
N GLU A 110 -7.38 -9.96 -10.16
CA GLU A 110 -7.74 -9.89 -8.74
C GLU A 110 -6.85 -8.90 -7.97
N THR A 111 -5.54 -8.91 -8.26
CA THR A 111 -4.61 -7.94 -7.68
C THR A 111 -5.00 -6.51 -8.04
N ALA A 112 -5.35 -6.26 -9.32
CA ALA A 112 -5.81 -4.95 -9.78
C ALA A 112 -7.14 -4.53 -9.13
N ASN A 113 -8.08 -5.47 -8.94
CA ASN A 113 -9.35 -5.20 -8.26
C ASN A 113 -9.13 -4.76 -6.80
N ILE A 114 -8.26 -5.47 -6.07
CA ILE A 114 -7.94 -5.12 -4.68
C ILE A 114 -7.21 -3.78 -4.62
N GLN A 115 -6.28 -3.51 -5.54
CA GLN A 115 -5.62 -2.21 -5.64
C GLN A 115 -6.64 -1.08 -5.84
N ASN A 116 -7.53 -1.22 -6.83
CA ASN A 116 -8.58 -0.24 -7.11
C ASN A 116 -9.51 -0.03 -5.91
N TYR A 117 -9.87 -1.10 -5.21
CA TYR A 117 -10.67 -0.99 -3.99
C TYR A 117 -9.97 -0.17 -2.90
N VAL A 118 -8.69 -0.42 -2.66
CA VAL A 118 -7.90 0.34 -1.67
C VAL A 118 -7.73 1.80 -2.07
N GLU A 119 -7.40 2.06 -3.34
CA GLU A 119 -7.12 3.41 -3.81
C GLU A 119 -8.39 4.27 -3.94
N TYR A 120 -9.45 3.72 -4.52
CA TYR A 120 -10.64 4.50 -4.89
C TYR A 120 -11.81 4.34 -3.93
N SER A 121 -11.98 3.20 -3.28
CA SER A 121 -13.09 3.00 -2.36
C SER A 121 -12.73 3.33 -0.92
N LEU A 122 -11.58 2.85 -0.44
CA LEU A 122 -11.09 3.17 0.89
C LEU A 122 -10.40 4.53 0.95
N GLY A 123 -9.67 4.87 -0.12
CA GLY A 123 -8.84 6.08 -0.22
C GLY A 123 -9.58 7.34 -0.69
N LYS A 124 -10.87 7.26 -1.04
CA LYS A 124 -11.62 8.44 -1.47
C LYS A 124 -11.44 9.59 -0.47
N PRO A 125 -10.91 10.76 -0.91
CA PRO A 125 -11.05 11.94 -0.11
C PRO A 125 -12.56 12.19 0.07
N PRO A 126 -12.98 12.75 1.22
CA PRO A 126 -14.35 13.21 1.35
C PRO A 126 -14.63 14.12 0.15
N SER A 127 -15.69 13.81 -0.61
CA SER A 127 -16.15 14.68 -1.67
C SER A 127 -16.31 16.07 -1.09
N ILE A 128 -15.53 17.01 -1.58
CA ILE A 128 -15.77 18.42 -1.31
C ILE A 128 -17.04 18.75 -2.10
N LEU A 129 -18.17 18.77 -1.40
CA LEU A 129 -19.36 19.46 -1.86
C LEU A 129 -19.10 20.96 -1.84
#